data_350b50431e5ab4b7b5880d2c682a56b6
#
_entry.id   350b50431e5ab4b7b5880d2c682a56b6
#
_cell.length_a   1.000
_cell.length_b   1.000
_cell.length_c   1.000
_cell.angle_alpha   90.00
_cell.angle_beta   90.00
_cell.angle_gamma   90.00
#
_symmetry.space_group_name_H-M   'P 1'
#
loop_
_entity.id
_entity.type
_entity.pdbx_description
1 polymer ?
#
loop_
_entity_poly.entity_id
_entity_poly.type
_entity_poly.pdbx_seq_one_letter_code
_entity_poly.pdbx_strand_id
1 'polypeptide(L)'
;MSIYVALLAGCVLTIILGKFVLAELRKLKAGQEIRQDGPTWHNSKAGTPTMGGIAFILGSGIVTFACGWQQMLAGDFAHLYVYLFALIFGLIGFVDDYRKVRQHQNEGLTAKQKFALQLLAAVVFLCLMRYEGLLTNDLYIPFVNVTLTVNWIVYLIFAAFVIVGCVNSVNLTDGIDGLASSVTAVVMAFFMGTAMIWKFTTLGIFSSALCGSLLGFYALYNRHPAKCFMGDTGSLFLGGAVAALAFAFDMPLVLIPVGIIYILETLSDIIQVGYFKATHGKRFFKMAPLHHHLERCGWSEVKIVTVFVSVTAVFCLLAYYGIRGRYL
;
A
#
# COMPACT_ATOMS: atom_id res chain seq x y z
N MET A 1 -5.06 -20.51 -14.31
CA MET A 1 -3.61 -20.77 -14.50
C MET A 1 -2.80 -19.48 -14.44
N SER A 2 -3.20 -18.41 -15.12
CA SER A 2 -2.51 -17.11 -15.14
C SER A 2 -2.23 -16.47 -13.75
N ILE A 3 -3.17 -16.60 -12.81
CA ILE A 3 -3.06 -16.05 -11.45
C ILE A 3 -1.90 -16.68 -10.66
N TYR A 4 -1.77 -18.01 -10.67
CA TYR A 4 -0.65 -18.71 -9.99
C TYR A 4 0.70 -18.42 -10.65
N VAL A 5 0.71 -18.34 -11.98
CA VAL A 5 1.92 -17.96 -12.74
C VAL A 5 2.33 -16.53 -12.38
N ALA A 6 1.36 -15.61 -12.28
CA ALA A 6 1.63 -14.23 -11.89
C ALA A 6 2.23 -14.11 -10.49
N LEU A 7 1.73 -14.91 -9.52
CA LEU A 7 2.29 -14.95 -8.16
C LEU A 7 3.77 -15.37 -8.17
N LEU A 8 4.08 -16.50 -8.80
CA LEU A 8 5.45 -17.03 -8.83
C LEU A 8 6.38 -16.13 -9.65
N ALA A 9 5.94 -15.69 -10.82
CA ALA A 9 6.73 -14.81 -11.69
C ALA A 9 7.01 -13.46 -11.02
N GLY A 10 6.04 -12.87 -10.32
CA GLY A 10 6.21 -11.64 -9.54
C GLY A 10 7.28 -11.79 -8.47
N CYS A 11 7.26 -12.90 -7.72
CA CYS A 11 8.25 -13.19 -6.71
C CYS A 11 9.66 -13.30 -7.31
N VAL A 12 9.84 -14.18 -8.31
CA VAL A 12 11.15 -14.46 -8.94
C VAL A 12 11.69 -13.19 -9.61
N LEU A 13 10.86 -12.49 -10.39
CA LEU A 13 11.30 -11.31 -11.11
C LEU A 13 11.72 -10.18 -10.17
N THR A 14 10.96 -9.95 -9.10
CA THR A 14 11.32 -8.95 -8.08
C THR A 14 12.62 -9.31 -7.35
N ILE A 15 12.87 -10.59 -7.07
CA ILE A 15 14.16 -11.04 -6.52
C ILE A 15 15.31 -10.71 -7.46
N ILE A 16 15.12 -10.92 -8.75
CA ILE A 16 16.16 -10.64 -9.77
C ILE A 16 16.36 -9.12 -9.89
N LEU A 17 15.28 -8.38 -10.13
CA LEU A 17 15.34 -6.92 -10.31
C LEU A 17 15.87 -6.21 -9.06
N GLY A 18 15.52 -6.69 -7.88
CA GLY A 18 15.97 -6.10 -6.63
C GLY A 18 17.49 -6.13 -6.45
N LYS A 19 18.20 -7.13 -7.02
CA LYS A 19 19.68 -7.15 -7.03
C LYS A 19 20.25 -5.97 -7.80
N PHE A 20 19.69 -5.69 -8.98
CA PHE A 20 20.13 -4.58 -9.82
C PHE A 20 19.74 -3.22 -9.21
N VAL A 21 18.49 -3.09 -8.77
CA VAL A 21 18.00 -1.86 -8.11
C VAL A 21 18.86 -1.53 -6.89
N LEU A 22 19.12 -2.51 -6.01
CA LEU A 22 19.95 -2.29 -4.82
C LEU A 22 21.38 -1.89 -5.17
N ALA A 23 21.96 -2.47 -6.22
CA ALA A 23 23.30 -2.14 -6.68
C ALA A 23 23.37 -0.67 -7.17
N GLU A 24 22.37 -0.23 -7.96
CA GLU A 24 22.31 1.16 -8.45
C GLU A 24 22.04 2.16 -7.32
N LEU A 25 21.12 1.85 -6.39
CA LEU A 25 20.84 2.70 -5.22
C LEU A 25 22.07 2.89 -4.33
N ARG A 26 22.91 1.86 -4.17
CA ARG A 26 24.17 1.96 -3.45
C ARG A 26 25.18 2.85 -4.16
N LYS A 27 25.29 2.76 -5.49
CA LYS A 27 26.16 3.66 -6.30
C LYS A 27 25.72 5.13 -6.19
N LEU A 28 24.41 5.36 -6.19
CA LEU A 28 23.84 6.70 -6.05
C LEU A 28 23.93 7.25 -4.62
N LYS A 29 24.45 6.45 -3.66
CA LYS A 29 24.47 6.80 -2.23
C LYS A 29 23.09 7.23 -1.72
N ALA A 30 22.04 6.58 -2.22
CA ALA A 30 20.66 6.84 -1.87
C ALA A 30 20.34 6.31 -0.46
N GLY A 31 21.17 6.62 0.53
CA GLY A 31 20.99 6.24 1.92
C GLY A 31 19.98 7.14 2.60
N GLN A 32 19.14 6.55 3.45
CA GLN A 32 18.17 7.32 4.23
C GLN A 32 18.90 8.12 5.31
N GLU A 33 18.64 9.43 5.39
CA GLU A 33 18.99 10.25 6.54
C GLU A 33 17.94 10.07 7.63
N ILE A 34 18.40 9.78 8.86
CA ILE A 34 17.50 9.59 10.00
C ILE A 34 17.05 10.94 10.51
N ARG A 35 15.75 11.10 10.73
CA ARG A 35 15.16 12.29 11.33
C ARG A 35 15.68 12.47 12.76
N GLN A 36 16.11 13.69 13.11
CA GLN A 36 16.64 14.01 14.44
C GLN A 36 15.59 13.87 15.56
N ASP A 37 14.32 14.04 15.22
CA ASP A 37 13.15 13.86 16.09
C ASP A 37 12.61 12.42 16.10
N GLY A 38 13.21 11.51 15.31
CA GLY A 38 12.86 10.09 15.23
C GLY A 38 13.41 9.23 16.39
N PRO A 39 13.11 7.92 16.37
CA PRO A 39 13.63 7.00 17.38
C PRO A 39 15.16 6.88 17.31
N THR A 40 15.87 7.18 18.39
CA THR A 40 17.34 7.15 18.44
C THR A 40 17.93 5.76 18.20
N TRP A 41 17.17 4.69 18.50
CA TRP A 41 17.60 3.30 18.24
C TRP A 41 17.59 2.93 16.74
N HIS A 42 16.95 3.72 15.87
CA HIS A 42 17.05 3.57 14.43
C HIS A 42 18.34 4.15 13.83
N ASN A 43 19.21 4.77 14.62
CA ASN A 43 20.49 5.32 14.12
C ASN A 43 21.39 4.25 13.45
N SER A 44 21.27 2.99 13.84
CA SER A 44 21.96 1.87 13.20
C SER A 44 21.50 1.60 11.75
N LYS A 45 20.34 2.13 11.36
CA LYS A 45 19.78 2.00 10.01
C LYS A 45 20.22 3.13 9.06
N ALA A 46 21.00 4.10 9.57
CA ALA A 46 21.52 5.21 8.75
C ALA A 46 22.31 4.66 7.57
N GLY A 47 22.10 5.24 6.39
CA GLY A 47 22.78 4.80 5.16
C GLY A 47 22.18 3.57 4.49
N THR A 48 21.13 2.94 5.05
CA THR A 48 20.39 1.89 4.34
C THR A 48 19.75 2.49 3.08
N PRO A 49 19.95 1.91 1.89
CA PRO A 49 19.37 2.42 0.65
C PRO A 49 17.84 2.51 0.74
N THR A 50 17.28 3.63 0.28
CA THR A 50 15.84 3.84 0.11
C THR A 50 15.44 3.72 -1.36
N MET A 51 14.15 3.84 -1.71
CA MET A 51 13.58 3.69 -3.05
C MET A 51 13.60 2.24 -3.58
N GLY A 52 13.80 1.24 -2.74
CA GLY A 52 13.77 -0.17 -3.13
C GLY A 52 12.41 -0.63 -3.69
N GLY A 53 11.35 0.14 -3.46
CA GLY A 53 10.03 -0.06 -4.04
C GLY A 53 10.02 -0.19 -5.56
N ILE A 54 10.98 0.43 -6.25
CA ILE A 54 11.16 0.31 -7.70
C ILE A 54 11.23 -1.17 -8.14
N ALA A 55 11.84 -2.04 -7.34
CA ALA A 55 12.01 -3.45 -7.69
C ALA A 55 10.67 -4.19 -7.81
N PHE A 56 9.78 -4.05 -6.84
CA PHE A 56 8.48 -4.72 -6.88
C PHE A 56 7.47 -3.98 -7.78
N ILE A 57 7.60 -2.67 -7.96
CA ILE A 57 6.79 -1.92 -8.93
C ILE A 57 7.07 -2.45 -10.35
N LEU A 58 8.34 -2.50 -10.76
CA LEU A 58 8.71 -3.04 -12.07
C LEU A 58 8.37 -4.52 -12.19
N GLY A 59 8.66 -5.32 -11.16
CA GLY A 59 8.39 -6.76 -11.15
C GLY A 59 6.90 -7.06 -11.33
N SER A 60 6.04 -6.43 -10.52
CA SER A 60 4.59 -6.60 -10.63
C SER A 60 4.02 -6.05 -11.94
N GLY A 61 4.55 -4.92 -12.44
CA GLY A 61 4.10 -4.32 -13.70
C GLY A 61 4.37 -5.21 -14.92
N ILE A 62 5.60 -5.70 -15.06
CA ILE A 62 5.98 -6.60 -16.17
C ILE A 62 5.12 -7.86 -16.14
N VAL A 63 4.92 -8.45 -14.96
CA VAL A 63 4.12 -9.67 -14.80
C VAL A 63 2.64 -9.41 -15.05
N THR A 64 2.10 -8.30 -14.57
CA THR A 64 0.71 -7.91 -14.83
C THR A 64 0.45 -7.77 -16.32
N PHE A 65 1.34 -7.11 -17.04
CA PHE A 65 1.23 -6.98 -18.49
C PHE A 65 1.37 -8.34 -19.20
N ALA A 66 2.37 -9.13 -18.87
CA ALA A 66 2.63 -10.40 -19.54
C ALA A 66 1.55 -11.47 -19.28
N CYS A 67 1.07 -11.59 -18.02
CA CYS A 67 0.03 -12.55 -17.65
C CYS A 67 -1.37 -12.08 -18.07
N GLY A 68 -1.59 -10.76 -18.20
CA GLY A 68 -2.85 -10.16 -18.62
C GLY A 68 -3.01 -10.01 -20.12
N TRP A 69 -2.04 -10.44 -20.92
CA TRP A 69 -2.04 -10.23 -22.39
C TRP A 69 -3.30 -10.73 -23.10
N GLN A 70 -3.77 -11.91 -22.73
CA GLN A 70 -4.98 -12.50 -23.35
C GLN A 70 -6.24 -11.69 -23.01
N GLN A 71 -6.34 -11.15 -21.81
CA GLN A 71 -7.44 -10.31 -21.35
C GLN A 71 -7.44 -8.97 -22.10
N MET A 72 -6.26 -8.38 -22.32
CA MET A 72 -6.12 -7.16 -23.13
C MET A 72 -6.59 -7.38 -24.58
N LEU A 73 -6.25 -8.50 -25.17
CA LEU A 73 -6.75 -8.85 -26.51
C LEU A 73 -8.26 -9.06 -26.55
N ALA A 74 -8.87 -9.44 -25.42
CA ALA A 74 -10.31 -9.55 -25.27
C ALA A 74 -11.01 -8.22 -24.88
N GLY A 75 -10.25 -7.12 -24.74
CA GLY A 75 -10.78 -5.80 -24.40
C GLY A 75 -10.93 -5.54 -22.89
N ASP A 76 -10.45 -6.43 -22.02
CA ASP A 76 -10.47 -6.23 -20.54
C ASP A 76 -9.12 -5.71 -20.04
N PHE A 77 -9.10 -4.42 -19.68
CA PHE A 77 -7.91 -3.70 -19.23
C PHE A 77 -7.92 -3.38 -17.72
N ALA A 78 -8.83 -3.93 -16.93
CA ALA A 78 -9.00 -3.56 -15.53
C ALA A 78 -7.71 -3.71 -14.70
N HIS A 79 -6.89 -4.74 -14.95
CA HIS A 79 -5.58 -4.94 -14.31
C HIS A 79 -4.58 -3.82 -14.63
N LEU A 80 -4.61 -3.27 -15.85
CA LEU A 80 -3.75 -2.14 -16.22
C LEU A 80 -4.22 -0.84 -15.59
N TYR A 81 -5.52 -0.59 -15.53
CA TYR A 81 -6.04 0.61 -14.87
C TYR A 81 -5.64 0.66 -13.40
N VAL A 82 -5.78 -0.47 -12.69
CA VAL A 82 -5.38 -0.57 -11.27
C VAL A 82 -3.86 -0.39 -11.13
N TYR A 83 -3.06 -1.04 -11.97
CA TYR A 83 -1.60 -0.89 -11.94
C TYR A 83 -1.16 0.54 -12.25
N LEU A 84 -1.68 1.16 -13.32
CA LEU A 84 -1.31 2.52 -13.72
C LEU A 84 -1.71 3.55 -12.65
N PHE A 85 -2.87 3.37 -12.02
CA PHE A 85 -3.25 4.20 -10.90
C PHE A 85 -2.28 4.09 -9.73
N ALA A 86 -1.94 2.88 -9.31
CA ALA A 86 -0.94 2.66 -8.27
C ALA A 86 0.42 3.27 -8.66
N LEU A 87 0.81 3.15 -9.95
CA LEU A 87 2.05 3.70 -10.47
C LEU A 87 2.09 5.24 -10.37
N ILE A 88 0.97 5.94 -10.59
CA ILE A 88 0.91 7.40 -10.43
C ILE A 88 1.28 7.79 -8.98
N PHE A 89 0.75 7.08 -7.98
CA PHE A 89 1.14 7.32 -6.58
C PHE A 89 2.61 6.95 -6.33
N GLY A 90 3.07 5.85 -6.91
CA GLY A 90 4.50 5.50 -6.87
C GLY A 90 5.40 6.57 -7.47
N LEU A 91 4.99 7.21 -8.58
CA LEU A 91 5.72 8.33 -9.19
C LEU A 91 5.72 9.58 -8.31
N ILE A 92 4.62 9.88 -7.62
CA ILE A 92 4.59 10.97 -6.62
C ILE A 92 5.61 10.68 -5.52
N GLY A 93 5.65 9.44 -5.01
CA GLY A 93 6.64 9.01 -4.03
C GLY A 93 8.07 9.03 -4.57
N PHE A 94 8.26 8.63 -5.82
CA PHE A 94 9.57 8.70 -6.48
C PHE A 94 10.12 10.13 -6.56
N VAL A 95 9.28 11.08 -6.93
CA VAL A 95 9.69 12.51 -6.98
C VAL A 95 10.04 13.00 -5.57
N ASP A 96 9.28 12.59 -4.56
CA ASP A 96 9.55 12.93 -3.16
C ASP A 96 10.90 12.37 -2.69
N ASP A 97 11.12 11.07 -2.86
CA ASP A 97 12.35 10.37 -2.49
C ASP A 97 13.56 10.90 -3.27
N TYR A 98 13.41 11.10 -4.58
CA TYR A 98 14.48 11.59 -5.44
C TYR A 98 14.97 13.00 -5.02
N ARG A 99 14.03 13.88 -4.62
CA ARG A 99 14.39 15.19 -4.07
C ARG A 99 15.19 15.07 -2.77
N LYS A 100 14.73 14.22 -1.84
CA LYS A 100 15.42 13.95 -0.57
C LYS A 100 16.86 13.46 -0.81
N VAL A 101 17.03 12.47 -1.68
CA VAL A 101 18.34 11.90 -2.01
C VAL A 101 19.26 12.93 -2.69
N ARG A 102 18.74 13.66 -3.68
CA ARG A 102 19.55 14.62 -4.44
C ARG A 102 19.97 15.84 -3.61
N GLN A 103 19.13 16.28 -2.70
CA GLN A 103 19.37 17.47 -1.89
C GLN A 103 20.01 17.15 -0.53
N HIS A 104 20.25 15.85 -0.23
CA HIS A 104 20.78 15.40 1.07
C HIS A 104 19.99 15.98 2.25
N GLN A 105 18.65 15.89 2.18
CA GLN A 105 17.75 16.44 3.19
C GLN A 105 16.55 15.51 3.42
N ASN A 106 15.87 15.70 4.55
CA ASN A 106 14.66 14.90 4.89
C ASN A 106 13.37 15.45 4.26
N GLU A 107 13.40 16.63 3.63
CA GLU A 107 12.24 17.26 3.02
C GLU A 107 12.24 17.04 1.50
N GLY A 108 11.19 16.40 0.99
CA GLY A 108 10.94 16.18 -0.44
C GLY A 108 9.93 17.18 -0.99
N LEU A 109 8.72 16.68 -1.32
CA LEU A 109 7.58 17.53 -1.64
C LEU A 109 6.96 18.10 -0.35
N THR A 110 6.46 19.32 -0.41
CA THR A 110 5.68 19.84 0.73
C THR A 110 4.41 19.02 0.93
N ALA A 111 3.91 18.94 2.16
CA ALA A 111 2.69 18.20 2.47
C ALA A 111 1.50 18.65 1.60
N LYS A 112 1.40 19.96 1.29
CA LYS A 112 0.35 20.50 0.42
C LYS A 112 0.50 20.03 -1.03
N GLN A 113 1.73 20.01 -1.57
CA GLN A 113 2.00 19.52 -2.93
C GLN A 113 1.68 18.03 -3.04
N LYS A 114 2.14 17.22 -2.07
CA LYS A 114 1.89 15.79 -2.01
C LYS A 114 0.39 15.50 -1.95
N PHE A 115 -0.33 16.18 -1.07
CA PHE A 115 -1.79 16.04 -0.95
C PHE A 115 -2.53 16.44 -2.24
N ALA A 116 -2.18 17.57 -2.85
CA ALA A 116 -2.84 18.05 -4.07
C ALA A 116 -2.64 17.07 -5.26
N LEU A 117 -1.43 16.54 -5.43
CA LEU A 117 -1.14 15.55 -6.47
C LEU A 117 -1.89 14.24 -6.22
N GLN A 118 -1.94 13.76 -4.99
CA GLN A 118 -2.70 12.56 -4.61
C GLN A 118 -4.21 12.75 -4.84
N LEU A 119 -4.76 13.90 -4.46
CA LEU A 119 -6.17 14.21 -4.66
C LEU A 119 -6.53 14.28 -6.14
N LEU A 120 -5.70 14.94 -6.95
CA LEU A 120 -5.89 15.01 -8.41
C LEU A 120 -5.88 13.60 -9.02
N ALA A 121 -4.89 12.79 -8.67
CA ALA A 121 -4.80 11.40 -9.14
C ALA A 121 -6.04 10.58 -8.75
N ALA A 122 -6.52 10.71 -7.51
CA ALA A 122 -7.71 10.02 -7.03
C ALA A 122 -8.96 10.40 -7.83
N VAL A 123 -9.18 11.71 -8.04
CA VAL A 123 -10.35 12.20 -8.79
C VAL A 123 -10.32 11.73 -10.24
N VAL A 124 -9.17 11.85 -10.91
CA VAL A 124 -9.01 11.39 -12.30
C VAL A 124 -9.30 9.90 -12.43
N PHE A 125 -8.76 9.09 -11.52
CA PHE A 125 -9.00 7.64 -11.51
C PHE A 125 -10.48 7.30 -11.32
N LEU A 126 -11.14 7.90 -10.34
CA LEU A 126 -12.57 7.65 -10.07
C LEU A 126 -13.45 8.02 -11.27
N CYS A 127 -13.15 9.15 -11.93
CA CYS A 127 -13.86 9.54 -13.14
C CYS A 127 -13.61 8.57 -14.30
N LEU A 128 -12.36 8.09 -14.47
CA LEU A 128 -12.01 7.10 -15.49
C LEU A 128 -12.72 5.76 -15.23
N MET A 129 -12.64 5.23 -14.02
CA MET A 129 -13.29 3.96 -13.66
C MET A 129 -14.81 4.01 -13.85
N ARG A 130 -15.43 5.17 -13.57
CA ARG A 130 -16.85 5.37 -13.84
C ARG A 130 -17.14 5.42 -15.34
N TYR A 131 -16.31 6.10 -16.13
CA TYR A 131 -16.46 6.19 -17.58
C TYR A 131 -16.36 4.81 -18.25
N GLU A 132 -15.44 3.97 -17.78
CA GLU A 132 -15.25 2.58 -18.22
C GLU A 132 -16.34 1.61 -17.70
N GLY A 133 -17.27 2.08 -16.87
CA GLY A 133 -18.32 1.23 -16.29
C GLY A 133 -17.82 0.25 -15.21
N LEU A 134 -16.61 0.44 -14.71
CA LEU A 134 -15.98 -0.41 -13.69
C LEU A 134 -16.28 0.05 -12.26
N LEU A 135 -16.91 1.22 -12.09
CA LEU A 135 -17.24 1.80 -10.80
C LEU A 135 -18.68 2.32 -10.81
N THR A 136 -19.44 1.90 -9.83
CA THR A 136 -20.77 2.46 -9.53
C THR A 136 -20.67 3.55 -8.46
N ASN A 137 -21.79 4.19 -8.15
CA ASN A 137 -21.90 5.06 -6.98
C ASN A 137 -22.63 4.37 -5.81
N ASP A 138 -22.56 3.05 -5.80
CA ASP A 138 -23.15 2.21 -4.78
C ASP A 138 -22.13 1.93 -3.65
N LEU A 139 -22.55 2.10 -2.43
CA LEU A 139 -21.79 1.69 -1.25
C LEU A 139 -22.37 0.39 -0.71
N TYR A 140 -21.70 -0.71 -1.01
CA TYR A 140 -22.01 -1.98 -0.39
C TYR A 140 -21.45 -2.04 1.03
N ILE A 141 -22.34 -2.31 2.00
CA ILE A 141 -21.98 -2.42 3.42
C ILE A 141 -21.72 -3.89 3.75
N PRO A 142 -20.45 -4.28 3.97
CA PRO A 142 -20.09 -5.63 4.38
C PRO A 142 -20.84 -6.07 5.64
N PHE A 143 -21.09 -7.36 5.81
CA PHE A 143 -21.80 -8.02 6.92
C PHE A 143 -23.31 -7.78 6.95
N VAL A 144 -23.77 -6.59 6.57
CA VAL A 144 -25.21 -6.25 6.55
C VAL A 144 -25.85 -6.64 5.21
N ASN A 145 -25.05 -6.80 4.16
CA ASN A 145 -25.48 -7.08 2.78
C ASN A 145 -26.47 -6.05 2.23
N VAL A 146 -26.26 -4.78 2.57
CA VAL A 146 -27.06 -3.65 2.09
C VAL A 146 -26.23 -2.81 1.14
N THR A 147 -26.84 -2.41 0.04
CA THR A 147 -26.24 -1.48 -0.92
C THR A 147 -26.97 -0.16 -0.84
N LEU A 148 -26.22 0.93 -0.63
CA LEU A 148 -26.73 2.30 -0.60
C LEU A 148 -26.25 3.03 -1.86
N THR A 149 -27.21 3.42 -2.72
CA THR A 149 -26.90 4.28 -3.87
C THR A 149 -26.77 5.72 -3.43
N VAL A 150 -25.59 6.31 -3.62
CA VAL A 150 -25.26 7.67 -3.17
C VAL A 150 -25.17 8.60 -4.39
N ASN A 151 -25.48 9.89 -4.19
CA ASN A 151 -25.25 10.87 -5.26
C ASN A 151 -23.77 10.84 -5.71
N TRP A 152 -23.52 10.91 -7.02
CA TRP A 152 -22.15 10.79 -7.56
C TRP A 152 -21.16 11.81 -6.99
N ILE A 153 -21.57 13.06 -6.81
CA ILE A 153 -20.66 14.10 -6.27
C ILE A 153 -20.27 13.78 -4.84
N VAL A 154 -21.23 13.34 -4.02
CA VAL A 154 -20.99 12.92 -2.63
C VAL A 154 -20.09 11.68 -2.61
N TYR A 155 -20.35 10.70 -3.48
CA TYR A 155 -19.52 9.52 -3.63
C TYR A 155 -18.09 9.88 -4.04
N LEU A 156 -17.92 10.77 -5.03
CA LEU A 156 -16.61 11.21 -5.51
C LEU A 156 -15.76 11.85 -4.40
N ILE A 157 -16.37 12.74 -3.58
CA ILE A 157 -15.70 13.37 -2.45
C ILE A 157 -15.29 12.33 -1.41
N PHE A 158 -16.22 11.45 -1.04
CA PHE A 158 -15.97 10.34 -0.11
C PHE A 158 -14.85 9.42 -0.62
N ALA A 159 -14.95 8.98 -1.87
CA ALA A 159 -14.01 8.05 -2.48
C ALA A 159 -12.60 8.66 -2.61
N ALA A 160 -12.50 9.93 -3.02
CA ALA A 160 -11.22 10.64 -3.08
C ALA A 160 -10.57 10.76 -1.69
N PHE A 161 -11.36 11.07 -0.66
CA PHE A 161 -10.88 11.10 0.73
C PHE A 161 -10.39 9.73 1.19
N VAL A 162 -11.14 8.66 0.91
CA VAL A 162 -10.75 7.27 1.25
C VAL A 162 -9.46 6.87 0.56
N ILE A 163 -9.31 7.18 -0.73
CA ILE A 163 -8.10 6.86 -1.51
C ILE A 163 -6.89 7.58 -0.91
N VAL A 164 -6.96 8.90 -0.74
CA VAL A 164 -5.85 9.69 -0.18
C VAL A 164 -5.53 9.26 1.24
N GLY A 165 -6.55 8.97 2.05
CA GLY A 165 -6.40 8.43 3.40
C GLY A 165 -5.67 7.09 3.39
N CYS A 166 -6.09 6.14 2.55
CA CYS A 166 -5.47 4.83 2.39
C CYS A 166 -3.99 4.94 1.99
N VAL A 167 -3.69 5.77 0.99
CA VAL A 167 -2.32 5.99 0.50
C VAL A 167 -1.40 6.50 1.61
N ASN A 168 -1.84 7.50 2.37
CA ASN A 168 -1.03 8.04 3.46
C ASN A 168 -0.97 7.09 4.66
N SER A 169 -2.00 6.31 4.93
CA SER A 169 -2.01 5.31 6.01
C SER A 169 -1.01 4.17 5.74
N VAL A 170 -0.93 3.71 4.50
CA VAL A 170 0.09 2.71 4.10
C VAL A 170 1.50 3.30 4.20
N ASN A 171 1.69 4.57 3.79
CA ASN A 171 2.97 5.26 3.94
C ASN A 171 3.39 5.40 5.41
N LEU A 172 2.46 5.75 6.31
CA LEU A 172 2.71 5.77 7.76
C LEU A 172 3.10 4.39 8.33
N THR A 173 2.57 3.32 7.76
CA THR A 173 2.87 1.94 8.20
C THR A 173 4.28 1.49 7.80
N ASP A 174 4.96 2.18 6.86
CA ASP A 174 6.34 1.87 6.45
C ASP A 174 7.39 2.47 7.42
N GLY A 175 7.21 2.29 8.73
CA GLY A 175 8.09 2.84 9.76
C GLY A 175 9.12 1.87 10.33
N ILE A 176 8.94 0.56 10.17
CA ILE A 176 9.89 -0.49 10.60
C ILE A 176 10.08 -1.55 9.52
N ASP A 177 11.19 -2.29 9.62
CA ASP A 177 11.63 -3.25 8.60
C ASP A 177 10.55 -4.30 8.29
N GLY A 178 10.08 -4.29 7.04
CA GLY A 178 9.17 -5.29 6.53
C GLY A 178 7.69 -5.14 6.92
N LEU A 179 7.31 -4.15 7.73
CA LEU A 179 5.93 -4.01 8.19
C LEU A 179 4.97 -3.75 7.02
N ALA A 180 5.16 -2.66 6.28
CA ALA A 180 4.27 -2.31 5.17
C ALA A 180 4.25 -3.38 4.07
N SER A 181 5.41 -3.95 3.70
CA SER A 181 5.49 -4.97 2.66
C SER A 181 4.78 -6.26 3.04
N SER A 182 4.91 -6.74 4.28
CA SER A 182 4.29 -7.99 4.74
C SER A 182 2.78 -7.85 4.99
N VAL A 183 2.33 -6.76 5.61
CA VAL A 183 0.91 -6.46 5.79
C VAL A 183 0.22 -6.34 4.43
N THR A 184 0.81 -5.58 3.50
CA THR A 184 0.24 -5.41 2.16
C THR A 184 0.26 -6.73 1.36
N ALA A 185 1.26 -7.60 1.54
CA ALA A 185 1.25 -8.92 0.89
C ALA A 185 0.03 -9.76 1.32
N VAL A 186 -0.37 -9.71 2.59
CA VAL A 186 -1.59 -10.37 3.09
C VAL A 186 -2.85 -9.76 2.48
N VAL A 187 -2.92 -8.43 2.38
CA VAL A 187 -4.04 -7.73 1.73
C VAL A 187 -4.13 -8.10 0.24
N MET A 188 -2.99 -8.19 -0.45
CA MET A 188 -2.97 -8.65 -1.86
C MET A 188 -3.40 -10.11 -1.99
N ALA A 189 -3.02 -10.98 -1.05
CA ALA A 189 -3.49 -12.37 -1.02
C ALA A 189 -5.02 -12.45 -0.81
N PHE A 190 -5.60 -11.57 0.00
CA PHE A 190 -7.05 -11.46 0.14
C PHE A 190 -7.71 -11.08 -1.19
N PHE A 191 -7.25 -10.03 -1.88
CA PHE A 191 -7.80 -9.64 -3.18
C PHE A 191 -7.61 -10.72 -4.25
N MET A 192 -6.46 -11.39 -4.26
CA MET A 192 -6.20 -12.54 -5.12
C MET A 192 -7.22 -13.66 -4.89
N GLY A 193 -7.43 -14.06 -3.63
CA GLY A 193 -8.39 -15.13 -3.27
C GLY A 193 -9.82 -14.75 -3.64
N THR A 194 -10.24 -13.53 -3.35
CA THR A 194 -11.55 -12.99 -3.71
C THR A 194 -11.76 -12.97 -5.23
N ALA A 195 -10.75 -12.51 -5.98
CA ALA A 195 -10.76 -12.51 -7.45
C ALA A 195 -10.89 -13.91 -8.04
N MET A 196 -10.25 -14.91 -7.44
CA MET A 196 -10.36 -16.30 -7.87
C MET A 196 -11.77 -16.86 -7.66
N ILE A 197 -12.38 -16.57 -6.51
CA ILE A 197 -13.73 -17.05 -6.16
C ILE A 197 -14.78 -16.40 -7.07
N TRP A 198 -14.67 -15.10 -7.31
CA TRP A 198 -15.62 -14.34 -8.13
C TRP A 198 -15.28 -14.28 -9.62
N LYS A 199 -14.21 -14.96 -10.04
CA LYS A 199 -13.77 -15.05 -11.43
C LYS A 199 -13.39 -13.70 -12.05
N PHE A 200 -12.95 -12.74 -11.25
CA PHE A 200 -12.39 -11.47 -11.73
C PHE A 200 -10.91 -11.65 -12.15
N THR A 201 -10.72 -12.30 -13.29
CA THR A 201 -9.40 -12.77 -13.73
C THR A 201 -8.35 -11.66 -13.81
N THR A 202 -8.70 -10.50 -14.34
CA THR A 202 -7.80 -9.34 -14.51
C THR A 202 -7.34 -8.79 -13.16
N LEU A 203 -8.26 -8.55 -12.24
CA LEU A 203 -7.93 -8.09 -10.88
C LEU A 203 -7.13 -9.14 -10.12
N GLY A 204 -7.41 -10.43 -10.35
CA GLY A 204 -6.65 -11.55 -9.80
C GLY A 204 -5.20 -11.60 -10.31
N ILE A 205 -4.94 -11.29 -11.58
CA ILE A 205 -3.60 -11.23 -12.15
C ILE A 205 -2.78 -10.13 -11.46
N PHE A 206 -3.32 -8.91 -11.35
CA PHE A 206 -2.61 -7.80 -10.71
C PHE A 206 -2.33 -8.07 -9.23
N SER A 207 -3.36 -8.48 -8.46
CA SER A 207 -3.19 -8.75 -7.02
C SER A 207 -2.19 -9.88 -6.76
N SER A 208 -2.17 -10.92 -7.61
CA SER A 208 -1.20 -12.01 -7.52
C SER A 208 0.22 -11.58 -7.88
N ALA A 209 0.37 -10.83 -8.98
CA ALA A 209 1.67 -10.31 -9.40
C ALA A 209 2.29 -9.44 -8.29
N LEU A 210 1.48 -8.55 -7.68
CA LEU A 210 1.96 -7.69 -6.61
C LEU A 210 2.19 -8.48 -5.30
N CYS A 211 1.31 -9.42 -4.96
CA CYS A 211 1.52 -10.32 -3.81
C CYS A 211 2.86 -11.05 -3.91
N GLY A 212 3.13 -11.70 -5.05
CA GLY A 212 4.39 -12.39 -5.29
C GLY A 212 5.59 -11.45 -5.23
N SER A 213 5.48 -10.28 -5.86
CA SER A 213 6.53 -9.27 -5.85
C SER A 213 6.87 -8.79 -4.44
N LEU A 214 5.86 -8.59 -3.59
CA LEU A 214 6.05 -8.22 -2.18
C LEU A 214 6.69 -9.35 -1.36
N LEU A 215 6.31 -10.60 -1.59
CA LEU A 215 6.94 -11.75 -0.93
C LEU A 215 8.42 -11.84 -1.29
N GLY A 216 8.79 -11.64 -2.57
CA GLY A 216 10.17 -11.63 -3.02
C GLY A 216 10.96 -10.45 -2.44
N PHE A 217 10.38 -9.25 -2.41
CA PHE A 217 11.00 -8.06 -1.82
C PHE A 217 11.18 -8.20 -0.31
N TYR A 218 10.15 -8.63 0.42
CA TYR A 218 10.23 -8.87 1.85
C TYR A 218 11.32 -9.88 2.21
N ALA A 219 11.31 -11.06 1.57
CA ALA A 219 12.20 -12.15 1.94
C ALA A 219 13.69 -11.81 1.80
N LEU A 220 14.09 -11.05 0.76
CA LEU A 220 15.50 -10.82 0.46
C LEU A 220 16.01 -9.41 0.75
N TYR A 221 15.15 -8.41 0.77
CA TYR A 221 15.57 -7.01 0.81
C TYR A 221 15.03 -6.23 2.02
N ASN A 222 13.80 -6.50 2.45
CA ASN A 222 13.10 -5.65 3.41
C ASN A 222 12.86 -6.32 4.78
N ARG A 223 13.10 -7.63 4.91
CA ARG A 223 13.03 -8.34 6.20
C ARG A 223 14.12 -7.84 7.15
N HIS A 224 13.77 -7.71 8.44
CA HIS A 224 14.72 -7.27 9.49
C HIS A 224 15.92 -8.22 9.65
N PRO A 225 17.17 -7.70 9.68
CA PRO A 225 17.55 -6.32 9.36
C PRO A 225 17.46 -6.04 7.85
N ALA A 226 16.79 -4.93 7.49
CA ALA A 226 16.52 -4.60 6.10
C ALA A 226 17.81 -4.21 5.35
N LYS A 227 17.96 -4.70 4.12
CA LYS A 227 19.03 -4.32 3.20
C LYS A 227 18.66 -3.12 2.34
N CYS A 228 17.35 -2.83 2.25
CA CYS A 228 16.79 -1.75 1.47
C CYS A 228 15.39 -1.38 2.00
N PHE A 229 15.10 -0.10 2.09
CA PHE A 229 13.76 0.42 2.37
C PHE A 229 13.00 0.65 1.08
N MET A 230 11.66 0.49 1.10
CA MET A 230 10.87 0.73 -0.10
C MET A 230 10.75 2.21 -0.45
N GLY A 231 10.84 3.09 0.54
CA GLY A 231 10.68 4.54 0.40
C GLY A 231 9.24 4.97 0.14
N ASP A 232 9.04 6.27 0.00
CA ASP A 232 7.75 6.84 -0.41
C ASP A 232 7.34 6.34 -1.81
N THR A 233 8.32 6.06 -2.67
CA THR A 233 8.14 5.39 -3.97
C THR A 233 7.33 4.10 -3.83
N GLY A 234 7.72 3.24 -2.89
CA GLY A 234 7.07 1.95 -2.69
C GLY A 234 5.77 2.08 -1.90
N SER A 235 5.78 2.77 -0.78
CA SER A 235 4.65 2.81 0.14
C SER A 235 3.43 3.55 -0.43
N LEU A 236 3.62 4.64 -1.19
CA LEU A 236 2.52 5.31 -1.88
C LEU A 236 1.96 4.44 -3.02
N PHE A 237 2.83 3.74 -3.78
CA PHE A 237 2.37 2.75 -4.78
C PHE A 237 1.49 1.68 -4.12
N LEU A 238 1.91 1.12 -2.98
CA LEU A 238 1.13 0.10 -2.27
C LEU A 238 -0.22 0.62 -1.80
N GLY A 239 -0.25 1.82 -1.22
CA GLY A 239 -1.50 2.45 -0.82
C GLY A 239 -2.45 2.70 -1.98
N GLY A 240 -1.90 3.16 -3.12
CA GLY A 240 -2.65 3.29 -4.38
C GLY A 240 -3.19 1.95 -4.88
N ALA A 241 -2.39 0.88 -4.83
CA ALA A 241 -2.80 -0.47 -5.25
C ALA A 241 -3.92 -1.05 -4.39
N VAL A 242 -3.81 -0.90 -3.05
CA VAL A 242 -4.84 -1.35 -2.10
C VAL A 242 -6.16 -0.63 -2.33
N ALA A 243 -6.11 0.70 -2.45
CA ALA A 243 -7.29 1.51 -2.73
C ALA A 243 -7.89 1.16 -4.11
N ALA A 244 -7.07 1.13 -5.15
CA ALA A 244 -7.52 0.83 -6.52
C ALA A 244 -8.25 -0.50 -6.62
N LEU A 245 -7.73 -1.56 -5.98
CA LEU A 245 -8.41 -2.87 -5.95
C LEU A 245 -9.76 -2.79 -5.26
N ALA A 246 -9.87 -2.15 -4.10
CA ALA A 246 -11.14 -2.04 -3.39
C ALA A 246 -12.21 -1.33 -4.23
N PHE A 247 -11.82 -0.27 -4.95
CA PHE A 247 -12.73 0.44 -5.87
C PHE A 247 -12.99 -0.34 -7.16
N ALA A 248 -12.01 -1.06 -7.72
CA ALA A 248 -12.20 -1.89 -8.90
C ALA A 248 -13.08 -3.14 -8.62
N PHE A 249 -13.11 -3.62 -7.39
CA PHE A 249 -14.08 -4.63 -6.91
C PHE A 249 -15.45 -4.00 -6.57
N ASP A 250 -15.60 -2.70 -6.73
CA ASP A 250 -16.81 -1.94 -6.36
C ASP A 250 -17.25 -2.14 -4.89
N MET A 251 -16.26 -2.21 -4.00
CA MET A 251 -16.44 -2.45 -2.56
C MET A 251 -15.49 -1.61 -1.69
N PRO A 252 -15.55 -0.27 -1.75
CA PRO A 252 -14.60 0.58 -1.02
C PRO A 252 -14.61 0.37 0.50
N LEU A 253 -15.75 -0.01 1.08
CA LEU A 253 -15.86 -0.24 2.53
C LEU A 253 -15.13 -1.51 3.01
N VAL A 254 -14.70 -2.39 2.11
CA VAL A 254 -13.83 -3.53 2.47
C VAL A 254 -12.49 -3.08 3.00
N LEU A 255 -12.07 -1.85 2.66
CA LEU A 255 -10.84 -1.26 3.19
C LEU A 255 -10.82 -1.15 4.71
N ILE A 256 -12.00 -1.07 5.37
CA ILE A 256 -12.08 -0.98 6.83
C ILE A 256 -11.51 -2.26 7.47
N PRO A 257 -12.00 -3.47 7.20
CA PRO A 257 -11.41 -4.67 7.78
C PRO A 257 -10.05 -5.02 7.18
N VAL A 258 -9.84 -5.01 5.86
CA VAL A 258 -8.54 -5.41 5.30
C VAL A 258 -7.41 -4.43 5.61
N GLY A 259 -7.72 -3.17 5.80
CA GLY A 259 -6.80 -2.08 6.15
C GLY A 259 -6.70 -1.79 7.63
N ILE A 260 -7.15 -2.69 8.50
CA ILE A 260 -7.24 -2.43 9.94
C ILE A 260 -5.91 -1.94 10.56
N ILE A 261 -4.79 -2.51 10.14
CA ILE A 261 -3.47 -2.07 10.64
C ILE A 261 -3.16 -0.66 10.15
N TYR A 262 -3.38 -0.33 8.89
CA TYR A 262 -3.18 1.01 8.36
C TYR A 262 -4.03 2.06 9.10
N ILE A 263 -5.28 1.67 9.41
CA ILE A 263 -6.21 2.52 10.17
C ILE A 263 -5.70 2.73 11.60
N LEU A 264 -5.26 1.68 12.29
CA LEU A 264 -4.77 1.78 13.67
C LEU A 264 -3.49 2.63 13.76
N GLU A 265 -2.57 2.50 12.79
CA GLU A 265 -1.38 3.34 12.69
C GLU A 265 -1.77 4.81 12.56
N THR A 266 -2.64 5.14 11.63
CA THR A 266 -3.11 6.51 11.38
C THR A 266 -3.91 7.07 12.54
N LEU A 267 -4.83 6.27 13.12
CA LEU A 267 -5.61 6.71 14.28
C LEU A 267 -4.72 6.98 15.50
N SER A 268 -3.68 6.19 15.70
CA SER A 268 -2.74 6.42 16.81
C SER A 268 -2.05 7.77 16.70
N ASP A 269 -1.70 8.19 15.47
CA ASP A 269 -1.13 9.50 15.19
C ASP A 269 -2.15 10.64 15.43
N ILE A 270 -3.36 10.49 14.90
CA ILE A 270 -4.44 11.47 15.07
C ILE A 270 -4.75 11.67 16.55
N ILE A 271 -4.90 10.58 17.31
CA ILE A 271 -5.16 10.61 18.76
C ILE A 271 -3.98 11.27 19.48
N GLN A 272 -2.74 10.90 19.16
CA GLN A 272 -1.54 11.48 19.77
C GLN A 272 -1.49 13.00 19.57
N VAL A 273 -1.67 13.47 18.33
CA VAL A 273 -1.61 14.90 18.00
C VAL A 273 -2.78 15.66 18.67
N GLY A 274 -3.97 15.09 18.61
CA GLY A 274 -5.15 15.68 19.25
C GLY A 274 -4.99 15.81 20.78
N TYR A 275 -4.58 14.73 21.43
CA TYR A 275 -4.37 14.70 22.87
C TYR A 275 -3.22 15.62 23.30
N PHE A 276 -2.10 15.63 22.56
CA PHE A 276 -0.96 16.51 22.85
C PHE A 276 -1.34 17.98 22.80
N LYS A 277 -2.12 18.40 21.80
CA LYS A 277 -2.64 19.77 21.69
C LYS A 277 -3.62 20.11 22.82
N ALA A 278 -4.57 19.22 23.10
CA ALA A 278 -5.60 19.45 24.12
C ALA A 278 -5.04 19.50 25.54
N THR A 279 -3.95 18.78 25.80
CA THR A 279 -3.34 18.68 27.14
C THR A 279 -2.06 19.49 27.32
N HIS A 280 -1.75 20.38 26.36
CA HIS A 280 -0.55 21.23 26.39
C HIS A 280 0.77 20.46 26.59
N GLY A 281 0.93 19.35 25.84
CA GLY A 281 2.20 18.63 25.78
C GLY A 281 2.24 17.22 26.41
N LYS A 282 1.13 16.72 26.95
CA LYS A 282 1.07 15.33 27.43
C LYS A 282 0.90 14.36 26.26
N ARG A 283 1.52 13.20 26.36
CA ARG A 283 1.42 12.13 25.34
C ARG A 283 0.43 11.07 25.79
N PHE A 284 -0.45 10.62 24.87
CA PHE A 284 -1.34 9.48 25.09
C PHE A 284 -0.58 8.16 24.89
N PHE A 285 0.08 8.02 23.75
CA PHE A 285 1.01 6.93 23.47
C PHE A 285 2.44 7.36 23.85
N LYS A 286 3.31 6.42 24.19
CA LYS A 286 4.74 6.71 24.41
C LYS A 286 5.38 7.36 23.18
N MET A 287 4.94 6.93 22.00
CA MET A 287 5.29 7.48 20.70
C MET A 287 4.19 7.06 19.70
N ALA A 288 3.92 7.84 18.67
CA ALA A 288 3.07 7.47 17.54
C ALA A 288 3.95 7.49 16.25
N PRO A 289 3.63 6.67 15.24
CA PRO A 289 2.52 5.73 15.15
C PRO A 289 2.61 4.52 16.11
N LEU A 290 1.60 3.61 16.06
CA LEU A 290 1.44 2.51 17.02
C LEU A 290 2.64 1.56 17.08
N HIS A 291 3.30 1.25 15.95
CA HIS A 291 4.49 0.41 15.93
C HIS A 291 5.60 1.00 16.81
N HIS A 292 5.85 2.32 16.79
CA HIS A 292 6.82 2.96 17.66
C HIS A 292 6.42 2.94 19.14
N HIS A 293 5.11 2.99 19.43
CA HIS A 293 4.64 2.78 20.81
C HIS A 293 5.03 1.39 21.32
N LEU A 294 4.84 0.36 20.49
CA LEU A 294 5.17 -1.02 20.85
C LEU A 294 6.68 -1.23 20.99
N GLU A 295 7.51 -0.62 20.12
CA GLU A 295 8.97 -0.61 20.29
C GLU A 295 9.35 0.00 21.66
N ARG A 296 8.75 1.15 22.02
CA ARG A 296 8.90 1.79 23.33
C ARG A 296 8.37 0.94 24.50
N CYS A 297 7.53 -0.05 24.24
CA CYS A 297 7.08 -1.05 25.20
C CYS A 297 7.99 -2.29 25.24
N GLY A 298 9.11 -2.30 24.51
CA GLY A 298 10.09 -3.39 24.50
C GLY A 298 9.79 -4.52 23.51
N TRP A 299 8.91 -4.32 22.54
CA TRP A 299 8.69 -5.30 21.49
C TRP A 299 9.76 -5.19 20.41
N SER A 300 10.25 -6.33 19.92
CA SER A 300 11.14 -6.35 18.75
C SER A 300 10.34 -6.07 17.47
N GLU A 301 10.99 -5.51 16.45
CA GLU A 301 10.39 -5.28 15.13
C GLU A 301 9.77 -6.56 14.55
N VAL A 302 10.48 -7.67 14.64
CA VAL A 302 9.98 -8.98 14.19
C VAL A 302 8.68 -9.38 14.89
N LYS A 303 8.58 -9.15 16.22
CA LYS A 303 7.36 -9.43 16.98
C LYS A 303 6.21 -8.54 16.51
N ILE A 304 6.46 -7.25 16.33
CA ILE A 304 5.45 -6.29 15.86
C ILE A 304 4.93 -6.70 14.47
N VAL A 305 5.82 -6.95 13.53
CA VAL A 305 5.49 -7.40 12.17
C VAL A 305 4.66 -8.68 12.21
N THR A 306 5.09 -9.68 13.00
CA THR A 306 4.37 -10.97 13.09
C THR A 306 2.95 -10.79 13.62
N VAL A 307 2.78 -9.99 14.68
CA VAL A 307 1.45 -9.73 15.25
C VAL A 307 0.57 -8.96 14.27
N PHE A 308 1.10 -7.92 13.62
CA PHE A 308 0.33 -7.09 12.68
C PHE A 308 -0.09 -7.88 11.44
N VAL A 309 0.80 -8.71 10.90
CA VAL A 309 0.48 -9.64 9.80
C VAL A 309 -0.60 -10.63 10.22
N SER A 310 -0.52 -11.20 11.42
CA SER A 310 -1.53 -12.14 11.93
C SER A 310 -2.89 -11.47 12.11
N VAL A 311 -2.92 -10.25 12.68
CA VAL A 311 -4.15 -9.46 12.81
C VAL A 311 -4.73 -9.15 11.43
N THR A 312 -3.91 -8.71 10.48
CA THR A 312 -4.36 -8.46 9.10
C THR A 312 -4.97 -9.71 8.48
N ALA A 313 -4.34 -10.88 8.64
CA ALA A 313 -4.86 -12.13 8.09
C ALA A 313 -6.23 -12.50 8.69
N VAL A 314 -6.40 -12.38 10.01
CA VAL A 314 -7.69 -12.61 10.66
C VAL A 314 -8.76 -11.64 10.14
N PHE A 315 -8.44 -10.36 10.02
CA PHE A 315 -9.39 -9.37 9.52
C PHE A 315 -9.69 -9.52 8.02
N CYS A 316 -8.75 -10.01 7.21
CA CYS A 316 -9.01 -10.40 5.82
C CYS A 316 -9.98 -11.58 5.73
N LEU A 317 -9.85 -12.58 6.60
CA LEU A 317 -10.83 -13.68 6.68
C LEU A 317 -12.23 -13.18 7.09
N LEU A 318 -12.29 -12.31 8.10
CA LEU A 318 -13.56 -11.67 8.50
C LEU A 318 -14.14 -10.83 7.35
N ALA A 319 -13.28 -10.06 6.64
CA ALA A 319 -13.70 -9.29 5.48
C ALA A 319 -14.35 -10.17 4.41
N TYR A 320 -13.74 -11.31 4.11
CA TYR A 320 -14.32 -12.27 3.16
C TYR A 320 -15.73 -12.73 3.58
N TYR A 321 -15.92 -13.05 4.85
CA TYR A 321 -17.26 -13.38 5.36
C TYR A 321 -18.27 -12.24 5.20
N GLY A 322 -17.80 -10.99 5.39
CA GLY A 322 -18.65 -9.81 5.25
C GLY A 322 -19.05 -9.48 3.81
N ILE A 323 -18.26 -9.90 2.82
CA ILE A 323 -18.49 -9.56 1.41
C ILE A 323 -19.00 -10.73 0.56
N ARG A 324 -18.96 -11.95 1.05
CA ARG A 324 -19.28 -13.17 0.27
C ARG A 324 -20.65 -13.13 -0.41
N GLY A 325 -21.61 -12.40 0.16
CA GLY A 325 -22.97 -12.28 -0.38
C GLY A 325 -23.11 -11.28 -1.55
N ARG A 326 -22.06 -10.51 -1.92
CA ARG A 326 -22.20 -9.49 -2.95
C ARG A 326 -22.31 -10.07 -4.36
N TYR A 327 -21.57 -11.11 -4.68
CA TYR A 327 -21.48 -11.68 -6.04
C TYR A 327 -21.79 -13.19 -6.07
N LEU A 328 -22.31 -13.75 -4.98
CA LEU A 328 -22.84 -15.10 -4.91
C LEU A 328 -24.37 -15.07 -4.95
#